data_b455a1d234d7c44852fefa877f4c81de
#
_entry.id   b455a1d234d7c44852fefa877f4c81de
#
_cell.length_a   1.000
_cell.length_b   1.000
_cell.length_c   1.000
_cell.angle_alpha   90.00
_cell.angle_beta   90.00
_cell.angle_gamma   90.00
#
_symmetry.space_group_name_H-M   'P 1'
#
loop_
_entity.id
_entity.type
_entity.pdbx_description
1 polymer ?
#
loop_
_entity_poly.entity_id
_entity_poly.type
_entity_poly.pdbx_seq_one_letter_code
_entity_poly.pdbx_strand_id
1 'polypeptide(L)'
;QEVFFKAHYIKDSEFSQFPNSGFTELYAVSVNGGRPGRVSSVAMSTLSFDNSGGKLLYEDITGYENFWRKHHKSSVAHNIWLYDIEADRYAQVVDYKYETRNPIFCPVDNNYMYYLSEKDGTMNVYKRNIAEGTEEQITFFENNPVRFLSVDKKGTLCYSYDGEVYVSRDGNSVQKVDIQVITDDAEREYRVQFKKDGINSVEVSPNGKEIAFIIRGDVYVTSAEYSNTRRITNTPEQERNISWSPDGTSIAYSSERNGCWNI
;
A
#
# COMPACT_ATOMS: atom_id res chain seq x y z
N GLN A 1 -21.11 9.08 -21.70
CA GLN A 1 -20.00 8.40 -21.00
C GLN A 1 -18.88 9.40 -20.71
N GLU A 2 -18.28 9.28 -19.53
CA GLU A 2 -17.18 10.12 -19.08
C GLU A 2 -16.00 9.25 -18.66
N VAL A 3 -14.80 9.80 -18.78
CA VAL A 3 -13.55 9.25 -18.27
C VAL A 3 -13.17 10.06 -17.06
N PHE A 4 -13.08 9.41 -15.91
CA PHE A 4 -12.58 9.99 -14.69
C PHE A 4 -11.08 9.73 -14.55
N PHE A 5 -10.33 10.73 -14.12
CA PHE A 5 -8.90 10.62 -13.95
C PHE A 5 -8.41 11.53 -12.82
N LYS A 6 -7.28 11.18 -12.25
CA LYS A 6 -6.60 11.98 -11.24
C LYS A 6 -5.50 12.81 -11.90
N ALA A 7 -5.42 14.07 -11.55
CA ALA A 7 -4.35 14.95 -12.00
C ALA A 7 -3.91 15.90 -10.92
N HIS A 8 -2.62 16.27 -10.97
CA HIS A 8 -2.09 17.37 -10.18
C HIS A 8 -2.40 18.68 -10.90
N TYR A 9 -3.04 19.59 -10.21
CA TYR A 9 -3.13 20.96 -10.67
C TYR A 9 -1.94 21.75 -10.13
N ILE A 10 -1.08 22.17 -11.02
CA ILE A 10 0.06 23.06 -10.68
C ILE A 10 -0.52 24.47 -10.50
N LYS A 11 -0.72 24.87 -9.25
CA LYS A 11 -1.03 26.26 -8.90
C LYS A 11 0.27 27.04 -8.79
N ASP A 12 0.21 28.33 -9.14
CA ASP A 12 1.31 29.24 -8.79
C ASP A 12 1.58 29.15 -7.29
N SER A 13 2.85 29.21 -6.91
CA SER A 13 3.30 29.07 -5.52
C SER A 13 2.64 30.08 -4.56
N GLU A 14 2.22 31.24 -5.08
CA GLU A 14 1.51 32.27 -4.33
C GLU A 14 0.10 31.86 -3.89
N PHE A 15 -0.53 30.90 -4.56
CA PHE A 15 -1.86 30.39 -4.25
C PHE A 15 -1.87 29.00 -3.64
N SER A 16 -0.69 28.43 -3.37
CA SER A 16 -0.57 27.12 -2.75
C SER A 16 -0.63 27.26 -1.23
N GLN A 17 -1.69 26.79 -0.60
CA GLN A 17 -1.78 26.71 0.86
C GLN A 17 -0.85 25.64 1.45
N PHE A 18 -0.38 24.71 0.63
CA PHE A 18 0.52 23.65 1.03
C PHE A 18 1.79 23.70 0.17
N PRO A 19 2.98 23.60 0.75
CA PRO A 19 4.25 23.64 0.03
C PRO A 19 4.47 22.44 -0.89
N ASN A 20 3.56 21.49 -0.92
CA ASN A 20 3.63 20.27 -1.72
C ASN A 20 2.47 20.17 -2.71
N SER A 21 2.79 20.24 -4.00
CA SER A 21 1.86 19.95 -5.11
C SER A 21 1.53 18.44 -5.24
N GLY A 22 1.75 17.66 -4.18
CA GLY A 22 1.69 16.20 -4.20
C GLY A 22 0.30 15.59 -4.22
N PHE A 23 -0.76 16.38 -4.02
CA PHE A 23 -2.12 15.85 -3.96
C PHE A 23 -2.82 15.93 -5.33
N THR A 24 -3.42 14.81 -5.73
CA THR A 24 -4.20 14.73 -6.96
C THR A 24 -5.65 15.13 -6.73
N GLU A 25 -6.24 15.86 -7.66
CA GLU A 25 -7.67 16.16 -7.71
C GLU A 25 -8.37 15.26 -8.73
N LEU A 26 -9.67 15.06 -8.59
CA LEU A 26 -10.49 14.25 -9.49
C LEU A 26 -11.08 15.12 -10.61
N TYR A 27 -10.87 14.67 -11.84
CA TYR A 27 -11.39 15.28 -13.06
C TYR A 27 -12.22 14.29 -13.86
N ALA A 28 -13.14 14.81 -14.65
CA ALA A 28 -13.88 14.05 -15.65
C ALA A 28 -13.81 14.74 -17.02
N VAL A 29 -13.83 13.94 -18.08
CA VAL A 29 -13.93 14.40 -19.47
C VAL A 29 -14.85 13.48 -20.25
N SER A 30 -15.65 14.05 -21.16
CA SER A 30 -16.49 13.25 -22.05
C SER A 30 -15.63 12.36 -22.96
N VAL A 31 -16.06 11.12 -23.22
CA VAL A 31 -15.43 10.23 -24.23
C VAL A 31 -15.45 10.81 -25.64
N ASN A 32 -16.35 11.74 -25.91
CA ASN A 32 -16.45 12.46 -27.20
C ASN A 32 -15.49 13.66 -27.28
N GLY A 33 -14.63 13.85 -26.27
CA GLY A 33 -13.72 14.98 -26.20
C GLY A 33 -14.33 16.18 -25.48
N GLY A 34 -13.56 17.26 -25.44
CA GLY A 34 -13.91 18.47 -24.74
C GLY A 34 -12.89 18.83 -23.66
N ARG A 35 -13.20 19.87 -22.89
CA ARG A 35 -12.34 20.32 -21.80
C ARG A 35 -12.64 19.50 -20.54
N PRO A 36 -11.62 18.95 -19.86
CA PRO A 36 -11.81 18.31 -18.56
C PRO A 36 -12.40 19.29 -17.54
N GLY A 37 -13.39 18.81 -16.79
CA GLY A 37 -13.94 19.50 -15.64
C GLY A 37 -13.45 18.90 -14.34
N ARG A 38 -13.19 19.72 -13.32
CA ARG A 38 -12.87 19.24 -11.99
C ARG A 38 -14.15 18.74 -11.31
N VAL A 39 -14.15 17.49 -10.83
CA VAL A 39 -15.26 16.87 -10.10
C VAL A 39 -15.09 17.08 -8.59
N SER A 40 -13.88 16.90 -8.08
CA SER A 40 -13.58 17.07 -6.66
C SER A 40 -12.15 17.59 -6.47
N SER A 41 -11.99 18.48 -5.48
CA SER A 41 -10.69 18.95 -5.00
C SER A 41 -10.11 18.11 -3.87
N VAL A 42 -10.86 17.12 -3.39
CA VAL A 42 -10.40 16.20 -2.34
C VAL A 42 -9.29 15.32 -2.90
N ALA A 43 -8.22 15.20 -2.13
CA ALA A 43 -7.11 14.32 -2.50
C ALA A 43 -7.54 12.86 -2.38
N MET A 44 -7.55 12.16 -3.49
CA MET A 44 -8.01 10.77 -3.61
C MET A 44 -6.92 9.87 -4.18
N SER A 45 -6.76 8.71 -3.59
CA SER A 45 -6.03 7.59 -4.19
C SER A 45 -7.02 6.55 -4.70
N THR A 46 -6.65 5.38 -5.04
CA THR A 46 -7.43 4.25 -5.54
C THR A 46 -8.94 4.50 -5.67
N LEU A 47 -9.45 4.54 -6.88
CA LEU A 47 -10.85 4.89 -7.17
C LEU A 47 -11.64 3.63 -7.56
N SER A 48 -12.82 3.42 -6.98
CA SER A 48 -13.75 2.37 -7.38
C SER A 48 -15.16 2.92 -7.49
N PHE A 49 -15.75 2.83 -8.68
CA PHE A 49 -17.13 3.23 -8.93
C PHE A 49 -18.10 2.08 -8.64
N ASP A 50 -19.29 2.43 -8.21
CA ASP A 50 -20.40 1.50 -8.16
C ASP A 50 -20.90 1.18 -9.58
N ASN A 51 -21.80 0.20 -9.72
CA ASN A 51 -22.31 -0.22 -11.03
C ASN A 51 -23.10 0.87 -11.76
N SER A 52 -23.61 1.87 -11.06
CA SER A 52 -24.32 3.01 -11.65
C SER A 52 -23.38 4.11 -12.12
N GLY A 53 -22.17 4.16 -11.58
CA GLY A 53 -21.23 5.27 -11.76
C GLY A 53 -21.57 6.52 -10.95
N GLY A 54 -22.58 6.45 -10.06
CA GLY A 54 -23.03 7.58 -9.24
C GLY A 54 -22.30 7.70 -7.91
N LYS A 55 -21.66 6.63 -7.45
CA LYS A 55 -20.92 6.59 -6.20
C LYS A 55 -19.49 6.11 -6.42
N LEU A 56 -18.59 6.65 -5.62
CA LEU A 56 -17.16 6.43 -5.71
C LEU A 56 -16.60 6.10 -4.32
N LEU A 57 -15.98 4.92 -4.18
CA LEU A 57 -15.10 4.62 -3.05
C LEU A 57 -13.69 5.09 -3.36
N TYR A 58 -13.01 5.67 -2.39
CA TYR A 58 -11.64 6.12 -2.54
C TYR A 58 -10.86 6.03 -1.22
N GLU A 59 -9.54 5.95 -1.35
CA GLU A 59 -8.63 6.17 -0.22
C GLU A 59 -8.38 7.67 -0.09
N ASP A 60 -8.45 8.22 1.12
CA ASP A 60 -8.03 9.58 1.38
C ASP A 60 -6.50 9.70 1.35
N ILE A 61 -6.02 10.89 1.03
CA ILE A 61 -4.60 11.24 1.09
C ILE A 61 -4.46 12.42 2.03
N THR A 62 -4.07 12.16 3.27
CA THR A 62 -3.86 13.17 4.31
C THR A 62 -2.40 13.55 4.50
N GLY A 63 -1.49 12.77 3.91
CA GLY A 63 -0.06 13.00 3.96
C GLY A 63 0.70 12.06 3.05
N TYR A 64 2.03 12.14 3.10
CA TYR A 64 2.90 11.23 2.33
C TYR A 64 3.37 10.08 3.21
N GLU A 65 3.16 8.87 2.74
CA GLU A 65 3.66 7.66 3.37
C GLU A 65 4.23 6.69 2.33
N ASN A 66 5.23 5.90 2.75
CA ASN A 66 5.80 4.90 1.88
C ASN A 66 4.81 3.74 1.69
N PHE A 67 4.40 3.49 0.45
CA PHE A 67 3.46 2.42 0.09
C PHE A 67 3.88 1.02 0.60
N TRP A 68 5.16 0.79 0.76
CA TRP A 68 5.73 -0.50 1.17
C TRP A 68 5.90 -0.64 2.68
N ARG A 69 5.57 0.40 3.44
CA ARG A 69 5.61 0.37 4.89
C ARG A 69 4.60 -0.65 5.41
N LYS A 70 5.00 -1.40 6.45
CA LYS A 70 4.15 -2.34 7.20
C LYS A 70 3.74 -1.72 8.54
N HIS A 71 2.62 -2.19 9.11
CA HIS A 71 2.13 -1.83 10.45
C HIS A 71 1.98 -0.33 10.68
N HIS A 72 1.41 0.33 9.67
CA HIS A 72 1.28 1.77 9.69
C HIS A 72 0.15 2.25 10.60
N LYS A 73 0.52 2.91 11.69
CA LYS A 73 -0.40 3.62 12.60
C LYS A 73 0.05 5.07 12.68
N SER A 74 -0.65 5.96 12.03
CA SER A 74 -0.37 7.39 12.14
C SER A 74 -1.56 8.22 11.68
N SER A 75 -1.47 9.53 11.89
CA SER A 75 -2.46 10.49 11.38
C SER A 75 -2.52 10.58 9.84
N VAL A 76 -1.57 9.97 9.15
CA VAL A 76 -1.53 9.90 7.67
C VAL A 76 -1.86 8.50 7.15
N ALA A 77 -2.28 7.56 8.01
CA ALA A 77 -2.83 6.29 7.58
C ALA A 77 -4.07 6.53 6.74
N HIS A 78 -4.18 5.79 5.62
CA HIS A 78 -5.30 5.94 4.71
C HIS A 78 -6.58 5.38 5.30
N ASN A 79 -7.67 6.11 5.12
CA ASN A 79 -9.03 5.66 5.40
C ASN A 79 -9.83 5.55 4.11
N ILE A 80 -10.96 4.88 4.18
CA ILE A 80 -11.84 4.68 3.02
C ILE A 80 -13.06 5.57 3.16
N TRP A 81 -13.33 6.33 2.11
CA TRP A 81 -14.45 7.23 1.99
C TRP A 81 -15.33 6.86 0.81
N LEU A 82 -16.60 7.19 0.94
CA LEU A 82 -17.60 7.15 -0.11
C LEU A 82 -17.92 8.58 -0.55
N TYR A 83 -17.89 8.84 -1.84
CA TYR A 83 -18.35 10.07 -2.46
C TYR A 83 -19.57 9.78 -3.32
N ASP A 84 -20.69 10.40 -2.99
CA ASP A 84 -21.90 10.44 -3.80
C ASP A 84 -21.79 11.67 -4.73
N ILE A 85 -21.61 11.39 -6.02
CA ILE A 85 -21.27 12.43 -7.02
C ILE A 85 -22.46 13.36 -7.26
N GLU A 86 -23.69 12.83 -7.32
CA GLU A 86 -24.88 13.61 -7.59
C GLU A 86 -25.26 14.49 -6.38
N ALA A 87 -25.17 13.93 -5.19
CA ALA A 87 -25.49 14.65 -3.96
C ALA A 87 -24.36 15.56 -3.47
N ASP A 88 -23.16 15.47 -4.06
CA ASP A 88 -21.91 16.09 -3.60
C ASP A 88 -21.66 15.85 -2.09
N ARG A 89 -21.79 14.59 -1.69
CA ARG A 89 -21.68 14.18 -0.28
C ARG A 89 -20.55 13.19 -0.06
N TYR A 90 -19.79 13.43 0.99
CA TYR A 90 -18.69 12.58 1.43
C TYR A 90 -19.06 11.90 2.74
N ALA A 91 -18.83 10.61 2.85
CA ALA A 91 -19.03 9.82 4.06
C ALA A 91 -17.82 8.93 4.30
N GLN A 92 -17.30 8.94 5.53
CA GLN A 92 -16.26 8.01 5.92
C GLN A 92 -16.85 6.61 6.12
N VAL A 93 -16.33 5.62 5.40
CA VAL A 93 -16.83 4.23 5.45
C VAL A 93 -16.01 3.40 6.41
N VAL A 94 -14.69 3.62 6.42
CA VAL A 94 -13.76 2.96 7.32
C VAL A 94 -12.94 4.02 8.03
N ASP A 95 -12.98 4.00 9.36
CA ASP A 95 -12.21 4.86 10.25
C ASP A 95 -11.43 3.97 11.23
N TYR A 96 -10.26 3.54 10.80
CA TYR A 96 -9.36 2.79 11.64
C TYR A 96 -8.07 3.56 11.89
N LYS A 97 -7.46 3.28 13.03
CA LYS A 97 -6.10 3.76 13.35
C LYS A 97 -5.01 3.00 12.58
N TYR A 98 -5.41 2.12 11.67
CA TYR A 98 -4.55 1.25 10.88
C TYR A 98 -4.70 1.59 9.42
N GLU A 99 -3.69 1.28 8.64
CA GLU A 99 -3.72 1.44 7.20
C GLU A 99 -4.86 0.65 6.56
N THR A 100 -5.67 1.32 5.75
CA THR A 100 -6.72 0.70 4.92
C THR A 100 -6.55 1.13 3.48
N ARG A 101 -6.61 0.20 2.54
CA ARG A 101 -6.30 0.47 1.14
C ARG A 101 -7.21 -0.29 0.18
N ASN A 102 -7.15 0.15 -1.07
CA ASN A 102 -7.66 -0.58 -2.23
C ASN A 102 -9.16 -0.92 -2.11
N PRO A 103 -10.03 0.08 -1.79
CA PRO A 103 -11.46 -0.19 -1.75
C PRO A 103 -11.99 -0.52 -3.13
N ILE A 104 -12.82 -1.57 -3.22
CA ILE A 104 -13.47 -2.00 -4.45
C ILE A 104 -14.92 -2.32 -4.14
N PHE A 105 -15.88 -1.67 -4.82
CA PHE A 105 -17.26 -2.09 -4.75
C PHE A 105 -17.40 -3.56 -5.15
N CYS A 106 -18.23 -4.30 -4.42
CA CYS A 106 -18.58 -5.65 -4.81
C CYS A 106 -19.44 -5.61 -6.08
N PRO A 107 -18.96 -6.14 -7.24
CA PRO A 107 -19.68 -5.99 -8.51
C PRO A 107 -21.03 -6.69 -8.57
N VAL A 108 -21.23 -7.68 -7.70
CA VAL A 108 -22.49 -8.45 -7.61
C VAL A 108 -23.50 -7.86 -6.65
N ASP A 109 -23.03 -7.03 -5.69
CA ASP A 109 -23.88 -6.33 -4.72
C ASP A 109 -23.21 -5.05 -4.23
N ASN A 110 -23.62 -3.89 -4.73
CA ASN A 110 -23.09 -2.59 -4.39
C ASN A 110 -23.29 -2.15 -2.91
N ASN A 111 -24.01 -2.91 -2.10
CA ASN A 111 -24.09 -2.68 -0.66
C ASN A 111 -22.79 -3.09 0.05
N TYR A 112 -21.95 -3.87 -0.61
CA TYR A 112 -20.69 -4.34 -0.08
C TYR A 112 -19.49 -3.80 -0.83
N MET A 113 -18.38 -3.75 -0.10
CA MET A 113 -17.06 -3.50 -0.67
C MET A 113 -16.04 -4.52 -0.18
N TYR A 114 -15.00 -4.74 -0.96
CA TYR A 114 -13.76 -5.39 -0.54
C TYR A 114 -12.68 -4.33 -0.35
N TYR A 115 -11.78 -4.56 0.60
CA TYR A 115 -10.66 -3.66 0.86
C TYR A 115 -9.52 -4.39 1.60
N LEU A 116 -8.35 -3.78 1.64
CA LEU A 116 -7.21 -4.25 2.40
C LEU A 116 -7.09 -3.48 3.72
N SER A 117 -6.81 -4.20 4.82
CA SER A 117 -6.56 -3.58 6.13
C SER A 117 -5.52 -4.34 6.94
N GLU A 118 -4.74 -3.58 7.72
CA GLU A 118 -3.77 -4.12 8.70
C GLU A 118 -4.34 -4.23 10.13
N LYS A 119 -5.64 -4.05 10.32
CA LYS A 119 -6.25 -3.96 11.67
C LYS A 119 -5.94 -5.15 12.59
N ASP A 120 -5.77 -6.34 12.01
CA ASP A 120 -5.45 -7.58 12.73
C ASP A 120 -3.97 -7.98 12.60
N GLY A 121 -3.08 -7.00 12.41
CA GLY A 121 -1.62 -7.16 12.45
C GLY A 121 -0.96 -7.20 11.07
N THR A 122 -1.55 -7.80 10.08
CA THR A 122 -1.02 -7.90 8.71
C THR A 122 -2.12 -7.55 7.72
N MET A 123 -1.74 -6.91 6.60
CA MET A 123 -2.71 -6.51 5.59
C MET A 123 -3.38 -7.72 4.95
N ASN A 124 -4.68 -7.81 5.15
CA ASN A 124 -5.56 -8.87 4.66
C ASN A 124 -6.77 -8.29 3.93
N VAL A 125 -7.49 -9.12 3.19
CA VAL A 125 -8.74 -8.74 2.50
C VAL A 125 -9.90 -8.83 3.48
N TYR A 126 -10.72 -7.79 3.50
CA TYR A 126 -11.99 -7.71 4.24
C TYR A 126 -13.13 -7.42 3.28
N LYS A 127 -14.32 -7.92 3.61
CA LYS A 127 -15.59 -7.56 3.00
C LYS A 127 -16.42 -6.80 4.02
N ARG A 128 -17.01 -5.68 3.62
CA ARG A 128 -17.80 -4.81 4.52
C ARG A 128 -19.10 -4.40 3.88
N ASN A 129 -20.18 -4.43 4.64
CA ASN A 129 -21.41 -3.74 4.29
C ASN A 129 -21.21 -2.23 4.50
N ILE A 130 -21.39 -1.45 3.44
CA ILE A 130 -21.09 0.00 3.44
C ILE A 130 -22.01 0.77 4.38
N ALA A 131 -23.29 0.43 4.42
CA ALA A 131 -24.29 1.14 5.22
C ALA A 131 -24.33 0.67 6.67
N GLU A 132 -24.28 -0.63 6.90
CA GLU A 132 -24.41 -1.22 8.24
C GLU A 132 -23.08 -1.23 9.00
N GLY A 133 -21.95 -1.18 8.28
CA GLY A 133 -20.63 -1.26 8.89
C GLY A 133 -20.21 -2.66 9.35
N THR A 134 -21.06 -3.68 9.12
CA THR A 134 -20.70 -5.08 9.40
C THR A 134 -19.62 -5.55 8.45
N GLU A 135 -18.66 -6.33 8.95
CA GLU A 135 -17.53 -6.77 8.14
C GLU A 135 -17.07 -8.18 8.46
N GLU A 136 -16.43 -8.80 7.47
CA GLU A 136 -15.90 -10.15 7.51
C GLU A 136 -14.46 -10.15 6.95
N GLN A 137 -13.55 -10.83 7.66
CA GLN A 137 -12.20 -11.07 7.16
C GLN A 137 -12.23 -12.24 6.16
N ILE A 138 -11.65 -12.02 4.98
CA ILE A 138 -11.65 -13.00 3.88
C ILE A 138 -10.34 -13.78 3.80
N THR A 139 -9.21 -13.14 4.09
CA THR A 139 -7.89 -13.79 4.10
C THR A 139 -7.25 -13.69 5.48
N PHE A 140 -6.43 -14.71 5.83
CA PHE A 140 -5.86 -14.85 7.18
C PHE A 140 -4.35 -15.09 7.11
N PHE A 141 -3.65 -14.26 6.36
CA PHE A 141 -2.19 -14.33 6.26
C PHE A 141 -1.53 -13.57 7.42
N GLU A 142 -0.47 -14.13 7.98
CA GLU A 142 0.18 -13.60 9.18
C GLU A 142 1.56 -12.97 8.89
N ASN A 143 2.32 -13.51 7.94
CA ASN A 143 3.73 -13.15 7.77
C ASN A 143 3.97 -12.00 6.80
N ASN A 144 3.25 -11.95 5.69
CA ASN A 144 3.40 -10.96 4.64
C ASN A 144 2.07 -10.29 4.31
N PRO A 145 2.09 -9.02 3.87
CA PRO A 145 0.87 -8.33 3.50
C PRO A 145 0.30 -8.86 2.18
N VAL A 146 -1.02 -8.99 2.14
CA VAL A 146 -1.78 -9.10 0.88
C VAL A 146 -1.70 -7.78 0.14
N ARG A 147 -1.53 -7.82 -1.20
CA ARG A 147 -1.42 -6.64 -2.05
C ARG A 147 -2.13 -6.84 -3.38
N PHE A 148 -2.30 -5.73 -4.12
CA PHE A 148 -2.83 -5.72 -5.49
C PHE A 148 -4.20 -6.40 -5.63
N LEU A 149 -5.09 -6.13 -4.66
CA LEU A 149 -6.44 -6.65 -4.70
C LEU A 149 -7.18 -6.16 -5.94
N SER A 150 -7.83 -7.08 -6.61
CA SER A 150 -8.77 -6.82 -7.70
C SER A 150 -9.95 -7.79 -7.63
N VAL A 151 -11.07 -7.44 -8.26
CA VAL A 151 -12.30 -8.21 -8.24
C VAL A 151 -12.86 -8.28 -9.66
N ASP A 152 -13.23 -9.47 -10.14
CA ASP A 152 -13.90 -9.63 -11.42
C ASP A 152 -15.40 -9.34 -11.30
N LYS A 153 -16.10 -9.23 -12.44
CA LYS A 153 -17.56 -8.99 -12.49
C LYS A 153 -18.41 -10.04 -11.79
N LYS A 154 -17.86 -11.21 -11.47
CA LYS A 154 -18.54 -12.30 -10.78
C LYS A 154 -18.24 -12.35 -9.29
N GLY A 155 -17.43 -11.40 -8.79
CA GLY A 155 -16.99 -11.35 -7.40
C GLY A 155 -15.78 -12.23 -7.08
N THR A 156 -15.07 -12.76 -8.09
CA THR A 156 -13.83 -13.49 -7.87
C THR A 156 -12.72 -12.50 -7.49
N LEU A 157 -12.11 -12.71 -6.35
CA LEU A 157 -10.98 -11.93 -5.87
C LEU A 157 -9.68 -12.43 -6.51
N CYS A 158 -8.80 -11.49 -6.87
CA CYS A 158 -7.43 -11.78 -7.23
C CYS A 158 -6.51 -10.85 -6.45
N TYR A 159 -5.46 -11.39 -5.85
CA TYR A 159 -4.51 -10.65 -5.05
C TYR A 159 -3.14 -11.32 -5.05
N SER A 160 -2.13 -10.59 -4.65
CA SER A 160 -0.79 -11.15 -4.43
C SER A 160 -0.50 -11.36 -2.96
N TYR A 161 0.25 -12.40 -2.65
CA TYR A 161 0.82 -12.69 -1.35
C TYR A 161 2.17 -13.38 -1.53
N ASP A 162 3.20 -12.89 -0.84
CA ASP A 162 4.56 -13.43 -0.84
C ASP A 162 5.15 -13.69 -2.24
N GLY A 163 4.91 -12.75 -3.18
CA GLY A 163 5.39 -12.83 -4.56
C GLY A 163 4.58 -13.72 -5.49
N GLU A 164 3.54 -14.37 -4.98
CA GLU A 164 2.65 -15.26 -5.72
C GLU A 164 1.28 -14.62 -5.95
N VAL A 165 0.54 -15.12 -6.93
CA VAL A 165 -0.82 -14.66 -7.24
C VAL A 165 -1.83 -15.70 -6.79
N TYR A 166 -2.90 -15.22 -6.15
CA TYR A 166 -3.99 -16.04 -5.66
C TYR A 166 -5.33 -15.57 -6.23
N VAL A 167 -6.22 -16.52 -6.46
CA VAL A 167 -7.63 -16.25 -6.79
C VAL A 167 -8.53 -16.92 -5.78
N SER A 168 -9.63 -16.27 -5.43
CA SER A 168 -10.62 -16.80 -4.49
C SER A 168 -12.01 -16.39 -4.89
N ARG A 169 -12.95 -17.35 -4.89
CA ARG A 169 -14.38 -17.08 -5.03
C ARG A 169 -14.99 -17.02 -3.64
N ASP A 170 -15.59 -15.88 -3.31
CA ASP A 170 -16.31 -15.65 -2.03
C ASP A 170 -15.51 -15.99 -0.76
N GLY A 171 -14.18 -15.89 -0.83
CA GLY A 171 -13.28 -16.22 0.28
C GLY A 171 -13.14 -17.74 0.58
N ASN A 172 -13.95 -18.59 -0.04
CA ASN A 172 -14.06 -20.01 0.38
C ASN A 172 -13.12 -20.97 -0.36
N SER A 173 -12.61 -20.60 -1.52
CA SER A 173 -11.68 -21.44 -2.30
C SER A 173 -10.50 -20.64 -2.77
N VAL A 174 -9.48 -20.54 -1.93
CA VAL A 174 -8.21 -19.90 -2.29
C VAL A 174 -7.41 -20.85 -3.16
N GLN A 175 -7.04 -20.41 -4.36
CA GLN A 175 -6.19 -21.14 -5.28
C GLN A 175 -4.99 -20.28 -5.65
N LYS A 176 -3.80 -20.83 -5.47
CA LYS A 176 -2.58 -20.24 -6.05
C LYS A 176 -2.62 -20.42 -7.56
N VAL A 177 -2.34 -19.36 -8.30
CA VAL A 177 -2.22 -19.40 -9.76
C VAL A 177 -0.83 -19.94 -10.10
N ASP A 178 -0.77 -21.04 -10.82
CA ASP A 178 0.49 -21.56 -11.35
C ASP A 178 0.90 -20.74 -12.58
N ILE A 179 1.90 -19.87 -12.38
CA ILE A 179 2.42 -18.99 -13.43
C ILE A 179 3.74 -19.56 -13.90
N GLN A 180 3.75 -20.10 -15.11
CA GLN A 180 4.98 -20.56 -15.77
C GLN A 180 5.52 -19.44 -16.66
N VAL A 181 6.73 -18.98 -16.34
CA VAL A 181 7.45 -18.01 -17.16
C VAL A 181 8.50 -18.77 -17.95
N ILE A 182 8.32 -18.84 -19.25
CA ILE A 182 9.33 -19.42 -20.16
C ILE A 182 10.32 -18.32 -20.49
N THR A 183 11.55 -18.47 -20.02
CA THR A 183 12.65 -17.55 -20.32
C THR A 183 13.78 -18.30 -20.98
N ASP A 184 14.46 -17.66 -21.94
CA ASP A 184 15.69 -18.19 -22.55
C ASP A 184 16.91 -17.99 -21.63
N ASP A 185 16.73 -17.40 -20.45
CA ASP A 185 17.78 -17.25 -19.45
C ASP A 185 18.11 -18.60 -18.82
N ALA A 186 19.35 -19.06 -19.00
CA ALA A 186 19.87 -20.20 -18.26
C ALA A 186 19.69 -20.00 -16.76
N GLU A 187 19.24 -21.06 -16.09
CA GLU A 187 19.02 -21.09 -14.63
C GLU A 187 20.21 -20.49 -13.88
N ARG A 188 20.02 -19.31 -13.35
CA ARG A 188 20.95 -18.72 -12.37
C ARG A 188 20.41 -19.03 -10.99
N GLU A 189 21.18 -19.73 -10.17
CA GLU A 189 20.86 -20.04 -8.77
C GLU A 189 20.62 -18.79 -7.91
N TYR A 190 21.02 -17.61 -8.39
CA TYR A 190 20.83 -16.33 -7.71
C TYR A 190 20.62 -15.19 -8.69
N ARG A 191 19.82 -14.22 -8.29
CA ARG A 191 19.59 -12.98 -9.03
C ARG A 191 20.27 -11.81 -8.32
N VAL A 192 21.23 -11.20 -8.96
CA VAL A 192 21.83 -9.96 -8.49
C VAL A 192 20.91 -8.80 -8.89
N GLN A 193 20.41 -8.07 -7.92
CA GLN A 193 19.62 -6.86 -8.13
C GLN A 193 20.43 -5.65 -7.69
N PHE A 194 20.68 -4.72 -8.62
CA PHE A 194 21.21 -3.41 -8.27
C PHE A 194 20.07 -2.51 -7.84
N LYS A 195 20.03 -2.11 -6.57
CA LYS A 195 19.10 -1.12 -6.04
C LYS A 195 19.78 0.24 -6.08
N LYS A 196 19.18 1.19 -6.78
CA LYS A 196 19.66 2.58 -6.85
C LYS A 196 18.97 3.48 -5.83
N ASP A 197 17.90 2.99 -5.20
CA ASP A 197 17.05 3.70 -4.26
C ASP A 197 16.42 2.75 -3.23
N GLY A 198 15.66 3.31 -2.29
CA GLY A 198 14.93 2.54 -1.28
C GLY A 198 15.75 2.19 -0.04
N ILE A 199 16.97 2.69 0.09
CA ILE A 199 17.76 2.62 1.33
C ILE A 199 17.37 3.81 2.21
N ASN A 200 16.85 3.54 3.41
CA ASN A 200 16.32 4.57 4.29
C ASN A 200 17.30 5.01 5.40
N SER A 201 18.27 4.18 5.72
CA SER A 201 19.28 4.45 6.74
C SER A 201 20.55 3.69 6.40
N VAL A 202 21.71 4.32 6.56
CA VAL A 202 23.01 3.71 6.31
C VAL A 202 23.97 4.16 7.39
N GLU A 203 24.71 3.24 7.97
CA GLU A 203 25.76 3.54 8.95
C GLU A 203 26.95 2.60 8.76
N VAL A 204 28.15 3.17 8.82
CA VAL A 204 29.40 2.43 8.72
C VAL A 204 29.83 2.00 10.11
N SER A 205 30.28 0.76 10.26
CA SER A 205 30.82 0.26 11.53
C SER A 205 32.05 1.07 11.98
N PRO A 206 32.33 1.15 13.31
CA PRO A 206 33.45 1.94 13.83
C PRO A 206 34.83 1.53 13.27
N ASN A 207 34.99 0.28 12.86
CA ASN A 207 36.21 -0.22 12.23
C ASN A 207 36.27 -0.04 10.71
N GLY A 208 35.20 0.50 10.08
CA GLY A 208 35.09 0.74 8.63
C GLY A 208 34.93 -0.51 7.76
N LYS A 209 34.79 -1.70 8.34
CA LYS A 209 34.75 -2.96 7.57
C LYS A 209 33.36 -3.41 7.18
N GLU A 210 32.32 -2.90 7.83
CA GLU A 210 30.94 -3.28 7.59
C GLU A 210 30.05 -2.06 7.43
N ILE A 211 28.98 -2.22 6.67
CA ILE A 211 27.97 -1.19 6.43
C ILE A 211 26.63 -1.80 6.79
N ALA A 212 25.96 -1.20 7.79
CA ALA A 212 24.57 -1.52 8.10
C ALA A 212 23.64 -0.61 7.31
N PHE A 213 22.55 -1.14 6.81
CA PHE A 213 21.54 -0.36 6.09
C PHE A 213 20.15 -0.96 6.24
N ILE A 214 19.14 -0.13 6.02
CA ILE A 214 17.74 -0.55 6.02
C ILE A 214 17.18 -0.48 4.60
N ILE A 215 16.57 -1.56 4.16
CA ILE A 215 15.83 -1.62 2.92
C ILE A 215 14.52 -2.37 3.12
N ARG A 216 13.40 -1.78 2.69
CA ARG A 216 12.04 -2.32 2.87
C ARG A 216 11.67 -2.65 4.33
N GLY A 217 12.21 -1.89 5.27
CA GLY A 217 11.93 -2.08 6.69
C GLY A 217 12.77 -3.15 7.39
N ASP A 218 13.70 -3.80 6.71
CA ASP A 218 14.60 -4.77 7.32
C ASP A 218 16.04 -4.25 7.40
N VAL A 219 16.75 -4.66 8.46
CA VAL A 219 18.16 -4.34 8.67
C VAL A 219 19.03 -5.37 7.95
N TYR A 220 20.00 -4.88 7.23
CA TYR A 220 21.03 -5.65 6.55
C TYR A 220 22.43 -5.17 6.95
N VAL A 221 23.38 -6.08 6.90
CA VAL A 221 24.82 -5.76 7.04
C VAL A 221 25.55 -6.32 5.84
N THR A 222 26.40 -5.51 5.22
CA THR A 222 27.28 -5.92 4.15
C THR A 222 28.74 -5.61 4.50
N SER A 223 29.68 -6.41 4.01
CA SER A 223 31.09 -6.07 4.09
C SER A 223 31.42 -4.90 3.17
N ALA A 224 32.32 -4.02 3.62
CA ALA A 224 32.88 -2.96 2.79
C ALA A 224 33.87 -3.49 1.74
N GLU A 225 34.46 -4.65 1.97
CA GLU A 225 35.50 -5.24 1.10
C GLU A 225 34.99 -6.36 0.21
N TYR A 226 33.99 -7.12 0.70
CA TYR A 226 33.51 -8.34 0.03
C TYR A 226 32.04 -8.21 -0.36
N SER A 227 31.62 -8.86 -1.43
CA SER A 227 30.22 -8.84 -1.94
C SER A 227 29.30 -9.77 -1.16
N ASN A 228 29.37 -9.78 0.16
CA ASN A 228 28.51 -10.57 1.01
C ASN A 228 27.57 -9.65 1.83
N THR A 229 26.30 -9.96 1.79
CA THR A 229 25.27 -9.23 2.53
C THR A 229 24.46 -10.20 3.38
N ARG A 230 24.24 -9.87 4.63
CA ARG A 230 23.45 -10.65 5.58
C ARG A 230 22.23 -9.83 6.00
N ARG A 231 21.05 -10.44 5.95
CA ARG A 231 19.84 -9.91 6.55
C ARG A 231 19.88 -10.17 8.05
N ILE A 232 19.68 -9.14 8.84
CA ILE A 232 19.71 -9.19 10.32
C ILE A 232 18.31 -9.38 10.88
N THR A 233 17.33 -8.62 10.35
CA THR A 233 15.93 -8.76 10.76
C THR A 233 15.12 -9.44 9.68
N ASN A 234 14.17 -10.28 10.08
CA ASN A 234 13.24 -10.97 9.19
C ASN A 234 11.89 -11.08 9.90
N THR A 235 11.31 -9.93 10.15
CA THR A 235 10.04 -9.80 10.86
C THR A 235 9.06 -8.98 10.02
N PRO A 236 7.75 -9.11 10.22
CA PRO A 236 6.78 -8.30 9.50
C PRO A 236 6.80 -6.83 9.90
N GLU A 237 7.44 -6.50 11.05
CA GLU A 237 7.57 -5.13 11.54
C GLU A 237 8.59 -4.34 10.74
N GLN A 238 8.44 -3.02 10.79
CA GLN A 238 9.40 -2.12 10.18
C GLN A 238 10.51 -1.73 11.16
N GLU A 239 11.75 -1.71 10.67
CA GLU A 239 12.90 -1.17 11.36
C GLU A 239 13.33 0.19 10.78
N ARG A 240 13.85 1.07 11.67
CA ARG A 240 14.38 2.39 11.33
C ARG A 240 15.58 2.75 12.21
N ASN A 241 16.32 3.78 11.81
CA ASN A 241 17.33 4.46 12.63
C ASN A 241 18.35 3.49 13.24
N ILE A 242 19.18 2.92 12.40
CA ILE A 242 20.27 2.05 12.84
C ILE A 242 21.42 2.84 13.45
N SER A 243 22.06 2.25 14.46
CA SER A 243 23.32 2.75 15.03
C SER A 243 24.20 1.61 15.49
N TRP A 244 25.49 1.70 15.21
CA TRP A 244 26.49 0.76 15.71
C TRP A 244 26.85 1.06 17.16
N SER A 245 27.11 0.02 17.93
CA SER A 245 27.80 0.18 19.22
C SER A 245 29.23 0.65 18.99
N PRO A 246 29.83 1.38 19.95
CA PRO A 246 31.20 1.90 19.80
C PRO A 246 32.27 0.81 19.59
N ASP A 247 32.03 -0.39 20.07
CA ASP A 247 32.90 -1.53 19.84
C ASP A 247 32.66 -2.29 18.54
N GLY A 248 31.59 -1.90 17.78
CA GLY A 248 31.24 -2.51 16.50
C GLY A 248 30.67 -3.92 16.59
N THR A 249 30.25 -4.37 17.78
CA THR A 249 29.75 -5.75 17.97
C THR A 249 28.24 -5.87 17.91
N SER A 250 27.52 -4.75 18.06
CA SER A 250 26.07 -4.68 18.13
C SER A 250 25.50 -3.55 17.28
N ILE A 251 24.25 -3.71 16.87
CA ILE A 251 23.48 -2.69 16.17
C ILE A 251 22.20 -2.42 16.97
N ALA A 252 21.98 -1.15 17.34
CA ALA A 252 20.70 -0.66 17.82
C ALA A 252 19.86 -0.18 16.65
N TYR A 253 18.57 -0.43 16.69
CA TYR A 253 17.62 0.06 15.70
C TYR A 253 16.25 0.23 16.33
N SER A 254 15.44 1.14 15.78
CA SER A 254 14.04 1.27 16.17
C SER A 254 13.18 0.27 15.42
N SER A 255 12.26 -0.41 16.14
CA SER A 255 11.32 -1.37 15.57
C SER A 255 9.89 -1.10 16.02
N GLU A 256 8.92 -1.36 15.16
CA GLU A 256 7.47 -1.28 15.47
C GLU A 256 6.93 -2.51 16.21
N ARG A 257 7.78 -3.41 16.68
CA ARG A 257 7.36 -4.57 17.47
C ARG A 257 6.49 -4.14 18.65
N ASN A 258 5.44 -4.91 18.91
CA ASN A 258 4.45 -4.59 19.94
C ASN A 258 3.55 -3.36 19.61
N GLY A 259 3.48 -2.97 18.36
CA GLY A 259 2.56 -1.92 17.89
C GLY A 259 2.98 -0.47 18.22
N CYS A 260 4.21 -0.26 18.67
CA CYS A 260 4.81 1.06 18.84
C CYS A 260 6.32 1.00 18.57
N TRP A 261 6.90 2.18 18.27
CA TRP A 261 8.33 2.31 18.03
C TRP A 261 9.10 2.14 19.35
N ASN A 262 10.01 1.17 19.38
CA ASN A 262 10.94 0.88 20.48
C ASN A 262 12.34 0.64 19.90
N ILE A 263 13.37 0.74 20.77
CA ILE A 263 14.77 0.42 20.46
C ILE A 263 15.09 -0.96 21.01
#